data_32a79a8edd45c0fa30f743e8305e1c64
#
_entry.id   32a79a8edd45c0fa30f743e8305e1c64
#
_cell.length_a   1.000
_cell.length_b   1.000
_cell.length_c   1.000
_cell.angle_alpha   90.00
_cell.angle_beta   90.00
_cell.angle_gamma   90.00
#
_symmetry.space_group_name_H-M   'P 1'
#
loop_
_entity.id
_entity.type
_entity.pdbx_description
1 polymer ?
#
loop_
_entity_poly.entity_id
_entity_poly.type
_entity_poly.pdbx_seq_one_letter_code
_entity_poly.pdbx_strand_id
1 'polypeptide(L)'
;MTEAAKLSGVKVMIIDDSNTIRRSAEIFLVQAGCQVVLAEDGFDALAKIADHQPAVIFCDIMMPRLDGYQTCALIKKNQRFRNTPLIMLSSKDGLFDRARGRMVGSDQYLTKPFTKDSLLQAVATFAPTSP
;
A
#
# COMPACT_ATOMS: atom_id res chain seq x y z
N MET A 1 -13.50 -7.56 -19.34
CA MET A 1 -12.11 -7.08 -19.18
C MET A 1 -11.40 -7.94 -18.13
N THR A 2 -10.22 -8.42 -18.43
CA THR A 2 -9.47 -9.25 -17.49
C THR A 2 -8.91 -8.38 -16.35
N GLU A 3 -8.66 -9.01 -15.23
CA GLU A 3 -8.06 -8.35 -14.08
C GLU A 3 -6.69 -7.75 -14.42
N ALA A 4 -5.89 -8.46 -15.24
CA ALA A 4 -4.59 -7.99 -15.70
C ALA A 4 -4.71 -6.67 -16.48
N ALA A 5 -5.75 -6.51 -17.30
CA ALA A 5 -5.97 -5.27 -18.04
C ALA A 5 -6.31 -4.12 -17.10
N LYS A 6 -7.04 -4.37 -16.01
CA LYS A 6 -7.37 -3.35 -15.02
C LYS A 6 -6.15 -2.85 -14.27
N LEU A 7 -5.14 -3.68 -14.10
CA LEU A 7 -3.96 -3.35 -13.31
C LEU A 7 -2.84 -2.73 -14.14
N SER A 8 -2.93 -2.82 -15.46
CA SER A 8 -1.88 -2.31 -16.34
C SER A 8 -1.71 -0.80 -16.15
N GLY A 9 -0.48 -0.40 -15.84
CA GLY A 9 -0.14 1.00 -15.64
C GLY A 9 -0.53 1.60 -14.29
N VAL A 10 -1.21 0.84 -13.43
CA VAL A 10 -1.57 1.32 -12.09
C VAL A 10 -0.30 1.48 -11.26
N LYS A 11 -0.10 2.66 -10.69
CA LYS A 11 1.07 2.92 -9.86
C LYS A 11 0.77 2.56 -8.41
N VAL A 12 1.55 1.65 -7.84
CA VAL A 12 1.37 1.13 -6.49
C VAL A 12 2.61 1.43 -5.67
N MET A 13 2.42 2.00 -4.49
CA MET A 13 3.52 2.21 -3.53
C MET A 13 3.48 1.13 -2.46
N ILE A 14 4.64 0.52 -2.19
CA ILE A 14 4.80 -0.47 -1.12
C ILE A 14 5.73 0.12 -0.07
N ILE A 15 5.21 0.27 1.14
CA ILE A 15 5.95 0.78 2.29
C ILE A 15 6.14 -0.35 3.30
N ASP A 16 7.34 -0.87 3.41
CA ASP A 16 7.64 -1.98 4.32
C ASP A 16 9.14 -1.99 4.61
N ASP A 17 9.52 -2.20 5.86
CA ASP A 17 10.93 -2.23 6.25
C ASP A 17 11.60 -3.56 5.90
N SER A 18 10.84 -4.58 5.53
CA SER A 18 11.37 -5.88 5.11
C SER A 18 11.71 -5.88 3.63
N ASN A 19 12.99 -6.12 3.33
CA ASN A 19 13.47 -6.28 1.95
C ASN A 19 12.75 -7.40 1.21
N THR A 20 12.53 -8.51 1.93
CA THR A 20 11.86 -9.68 1.38
C THR A 20 10.42 -9.38 0.97
N ILE A 21 9.69 -8.67 1.83
CA ILE A 21 8.29 -8.30 1.56
C ILE A 21 8.22 -7.33 0.40
N ARG A 22 9.08 -6.30 0.38
CA ARG A 22 9.09 -5.34 -0.74
C ARG A 22 9.38 -6.04 -2.06
N ARG A 23 10.35 -6.95 -2.08
CA ARG A 23 10.71 -7.66 -3.29
C ARG A 23 9.58 -8.58 -3.77
N SER A 24 8.93 -9.31 -2.87
CA SER A 24 7.81 -10.17 -3.23
C SER A 24 6.66 -9.37 -3.83
N ALA A 25 6.30 -8.27 -3.18
CA ALA A 25 5.24 -7.40 -3.67
C ALA A 25 5.59 -6.82 -5.04
N GLU A 26 6.83 -6.36 -5.21
CA GLU A 26 7.30 -5.81 -6.48
C GLU A 26 7.17 -6.82 -7.61
N ILE A 27 7.63 -8.04 -7.38
CA ILE A 27 7.58 -9.10 -8.40
C ILE A 27 6.13 -9.36 -8.83
N PHE A 28 5.24 -9.53 -7.86
CA PHE A 28 3.83 -9.82 -8.15
C PHE A 28 3.18 -8.68 -8.94
N LEU A 29 3.44 -7.45 -8.53
CA LEU A 29 2.80 -6.27 -9.13
C LEU A 29 3.36 -5.98 -10.53
N VAL A 30 4.67 -6.11 -10.71
CA VAL A 30 5.29 -5.90 -12.02
C VAL A 30 4.78 -6.93 -13.02
N GLN A 31 4.63 -8.19 -12.60
CA GLN A 31 4.08 -9.23 -13.47
C GLN A 31 2.65 -8.91 -13.92
N ALA A 32 1.91 -8.17 -13.10
CA ALA A 32 0.54 -7.78 -13.43
C ALA A 32 0.46 -6.48 -14.24
N GLY A 33 1.60 -5.87 -14.56
CA GLY A 33 1.65 -4.65 -15.35
C GLY A 33 1.63 -3.35 -14.55
N CYS A 34 1.72 -3.43 -13.22
CA CYS A 34 1.74 -2.25 -12.38
C CYS A 34 3.10 -1.55 -12.43
N GLN A 35 3.09 -0.25 -12.21
CA GLN A 35 4.29 0.51 -11.88
C GLN A 35 4.44 0.49 -10.36
N VAL A 36 5.65 0.22 -9.86
CA VAL A 36 5.86 0.03 -8.43
C VAL A 36 6.84 1.04 -7.89
N VAL A 37 6.48 1.66 -6.76
CA VAL A 37 7.35 2.56 -6.01
C VAL A 37 7.59 1.91 -4.65
N LEU A 38 8.85 1.70 -4.30
CA LEU A 38 9.21 1.07 -3.02
C LEU A 38 9.69 2.11 -2.03
N ALA A 39 9.24 1.99 -0.80
CA ALA A 39 9.70 2.81 0.32
C ALA A 39 10.05 1.89 1.47
N GLU A 40 11.20 2.12 2.10
CA GLU A 40 11.69 1.25 3.17
C GLU A 40 11.16 1.62 4.54
N ASP A 41 10.60 2.82 4.69
CA ASP A 41 10.00 3.27 5.95
C ASP A 41 9.03 4.42 5.66
N GLY A 42 8.40 4.93 6.72
CA GLY A 42 7.43 6.02 6.59
C GLY A 42 8.04 7.32 6.10
N PHE A 43 9.25 7.63 6.53
CA PHE A 43 9.93 8.86 6.08
C PHE A 43 10.27 8.80 4.59
N ASP A 44 10.77 7.65 4.14
CA ASP A 44 11.07 7.43 2.72
C ASP A 44 9.80 7.57 1.88
N ALA A 45 8.68 7.01 2.37
CA ALA A 45 7.39 7.12 1.70
C ALA A 45 6.95 8.57 1.56
N LEU A 46 7.05 9.36 2.64
CA LEU A 46 6.65 10.77 2.61
C LEU A 46 7.53 11.58 1.65
N ALA A 47 8.82 11.21 1.54
CA ALA A 47 9.71 11.87 0.60
C ALA A 47 9.38 11.57 -0.86
N LYS A 48 8.85 10.38 -1.15
CA LYS A 48 8.59 9.91 -2.51
C LYS A 48 7.18 10.19 -3.01
N ILE A 49 6.20 10.28 -2.10
CA ILE A 49 4.79 10.25 -2.49
C ILE A 49 4.38 11.41 -3.40
N ALA A 50 4.91 12.61 -3.15
CA ALA A 50 4.53 13.78 -3.93
C ALA A 50 4.95 13.66 -5.39
N ASP A 51 6.14 13.12 -5.64
CA ASP A 51 6.68 12.98 -6.99
C ASP A 51 6.05 11.84 -7.75
N HIS A 52 5.70 10.77 -7.06
CA HIS A 52 5.22 9.55 -7.71
C HIS A 52 3.71 9.44 -7.80
N GLN A 53 2.98 10.09 -6.90
CA GLN A 53 1.51 10.11 -6.89
C GLN A 53 0.89 8.74 -7.12
N PRO A 54 1.12 7.77 -6.20
CA PRO A 54 0.59 6.42 -6.38
C PRO A 54 -0.94 6.41 -6.35
N ALA A 55 -1.51 5.45 -7.07
CA ALA A 55 -2.97 5.25 -7.09
C ALA A 55 -3.43 4.37 -5.92
N VAL A 56 -2.56 3.49 -5.40
CA VAL A 56 -2.85 2.60 -4.27
C VAL A 56 -1.58 2.50 -3.43
N ILE A 57 -1.73 2.49 -2.11
CA ILE A 57 -0.61 2.40 -1.18
C ILE A 57 -0.80 1.21 -0.26
N PHE A 58 0.25 0.40 -0.10
CA PHE A 58 0.33 -0.64 0.93
C PHE A 58 1.35 -0.20 1.96
N CYS A 59 1.00 -0.28 3.24
CA CYS A 59 1.86 0.22 4.32
C CYS A 59 1.93 -0.77 5.47
N ASP A 60 3.15 -1.23 5.77
CA ASP A 60 3.41 -2.07 6.92
C ASP A 60 3.09 -1.32 8.21
N ILE A 61 2.50 -2.02 9.18
CA ILE A 61 2.16 -1.44 10.48
C ILE A 61 3.40 -1.32 11.36
N MET A 62 4.19 -2.38 11.45
CA MET A 62 5.33 -2.46 12.37
C MET A 62 6.61 -1.98 11.69
N MET A 63 6.90 -0.70 11.82
CA MET A 63 8.12 -0.09 11.30
C MET A 63 8.80 0.74 12.38
N PRO A 64 10.14 0.82 12.38
CA PRO A 64 10.85 1.64 13.37
C PRO A 64 10.61 3.12 13.14
N ARG A 65 10.64 3.89 14.20
CA ARG A 65 10.55 5.37 14.25
C ARG A 65 9.17 5.89 13.88
N LEU A 66 8.64 5.53 12.73
CA LEU A 66 7.32 5.97 12.25
C LEU A 66 6.56 4.71 11.84
N ASP A 67 5.57 4.29 12.65
CA ASP A 67 4.81 3.08 12.34
C ASP A 67 3.80 3.32 11.23
N GLY A 68 3.09 2.27 10.85
CA GLY A 68 2.12 2.34 9.75
C GLY A 68 0.93 3.24 10.05
N TYR A 69 0.45 3.28 11.28
CA TYR A 69 -0.64 4.17 11.65
C TYR A 69 -0.22 5.63 11.54
N GLN A 70 0.97 5.95 12.04
CA GLN A 70 1.50 7.31 11.96
C GLN A 70 1.75 7.72 10.52
N THR A 71 2.32 6.82 9.71
CA THR A 71 2.56 7.07 8.29
C THR A 71 1.25 7.33 7.55
N CYS A 72 0.24 6.48 7.77
CA CYS A 72 -1.08 6.65 7.18
C CYS A 72 -1.70 7.98 7.56
N ALA A 73 -1.66 8.34 8.84
CA ALA A 73 -2.22 9.61 9.31
C ALA A 73 -1.58 10.80 8.61
N LEU A 74 -0.26 10.78 8.44
CA LEU A 74 0.46 11.86 7.77
C LEU A 74 0.13 11.93 6.28
N ILE A 75 0.03 10.78 5.61
CA ILE A 75 -0.36 10.74 4.20
C ILE A 75 -1.78 11.30 4.02
N LYS A 76 -2.71 10.83 4.83
CA LYS A 76 -4.13 11.21 4.70
C LYS A 76 -4.40 12.65 5.12
N LYS A 77 -3.51 13.25 5.89
CA LYS A 77 -3.60 14.65 6.26
C LYS A 77 -3.34 15.59 5.07
N ASN A 78 -2.59 15.12 4.10
CA ASN A 78 -2.34 15.88 2.88
C ASN A 78 -3.55 15.75 1.95
N GLN A 79 -4.13 16.91 1.54
CA GLN A 79 -5.32 16.92 0.69
C GLN A 79 -5.12 16.18 -0.63
N ARG A 80 -3.90 16.18 -1.18
CA ARG A 80 -3.60 15.50 -2.45
C ARG A 80 -3.75 13.98 -2.33
N PHE A 81 -3.55 13.42 -1.13
CA PHE A 81 -3.53 11.97 -0.93
C PHE A 81 -4.62 11.48 0.02
N ARG A 82 -5.51 12.38 0.45
CA ARG A 82 -6.58 12.02 1.38
C ARG A 82 -7.47 10.89 0.85
N ASN A 83 -7.73 10.90 -0.44
CA ASN A 83 -8.61 9.91 -1.07
C ASN A 83 -7.84 8.76 -1.73
N THR A 84 -6.52 8.75 -1.63
CA THR A 84 -5.72 7.64 -2.16
C THR A 84 -5.91 6.42 -1.27
N PRO A 85 -6.36 5.28 -1.82
CA PRO A 85 -6.55 4.08 -1.02
C PRO A 85 -5.26 3.63 -0.37
N LEU A 86 -5.33 3.35 0.92
CA LEU A 86 -4.19 2.85 1.70
C LEU A 86 -4.60 1.59 2.44
N ILE A 87 -3.88 0.51 2.16
CA ILE A 87 -4.12 -0.81 2.73
C ILE A 87 -2.99 -1.13 3.69
N MET A 88 -3.33 -1.44 4.93
CA MET A 88 -2.34 -1.80 5.94
C MET A 88 -1.87 -3.24 5.73
N LEU A 89 -0.56 -3.48 5.86
CA LEU A 89 0.01 -4.81 5.86
C LEU A 89 0.25 -5.25 7.30
N SER A 90 -0.53 -6.22 7.76
CA SER A 90 -0.49 -6.70 9.13
C SER A 90 0.18 -8.07 9.18
N SER A 91 1.10 -8.27 10.14
CA SER A 91 1.68 -9.59 10.32
C SER A 91 0.62 -10.57 10.84
N LYS A 92 0.84 -11.86 10.58
CA LYS A 92 -0.07 -12.92 11.01
C LYS A 92 -0.28 -12.90 12.53
N ASP A 93 0.78 -12.63 13.27
CA ASP A 93 0.75 -12.57 14.73
C ASP A 93 0.54 -11.17 15.26
N GLY A 94 0.44 -10.18 14.36
CA GLY A 94 0.20 -8.80 14.72
C GLY A 94 -1.28 -8.55 14.90
N LEU A 95 -1.61 -7.71 15.88
CA LEU A 95 -2.99 -7.33 16.12
C LEU A 95 -3.26 -6.03 15.40
N PHE A 96 -3.89 -6.15 14.23
CA PHE A 96 -4.36 -4.95 13.53
C PHE A 96 -5.53 -4.36 14.32
N ASP A 97 -5.34 -3.13 14.78
CA ASP A 97 -6.40 -2.41 15.48
C ASP A 97 -7.28 -1.73 14.45
N ARG A 98 -8.45 -2.32 14.19
CA ARG A 98 -9.38 -1.80 13.19
C ARG A 98 -9.88 -0.39 13.54
N ALA A 99 -10.10 -0.13 14.80
CA ALA A 99 -10.55 1.19 15.24
C ALA A 99 -9.47 2.23 14.98
N ARG A 100 -8.22 1.92 15.33
CA ARG A 100 -7.10 2.81 15.08
C ARG A 100 -6.85 3.01 13.60
N GLY A 101 -6.98 1.93 12.80
CA GLY A 101 -6.88 2.02 11.35
C GLY A 101 -7.90 2.99 10.76
N ARG A 102 -9.16 2.89 11.20
CA ARG A 102 -10.20 3.81 10.75
C ARG A 102 -9.92 5.26 11.16
N MET A 103 -9.41 5.45 12.37
CA MET A 103 -9.10 6.80 12.86
C MET A 103 -8.03 7.50 12.02
N VAL A 104 -7.06 6.75 11.50
CA VAL A 104 -6.02 7.34 10.66
C VAL A 104 -6.38 7.35 9.17
N GLY A 105 -7.51 6.76 8.81
CA GLY A 105 -8.04 6.82 7.44
C GLY A 105 -7.63 5.67 6.54
N SER A 106 -7.13 4.55 7.09
CA SER A 106 -6.83 3.40 6.26
C SER A 106 -8.11 2.77 5.71
N ASP A 107 -8.03 2.21 4.50
CA ASP A 107 -9.21 1.72 3.79
C ASP A 107 -9.42 0.22 3.99
N GLN A 108 -8.35 -0.53 4.27
CA GLN A 108 -8.41 -1.98 4.40
C GLN A 108 -7.11 -2.47 5.05
N TYR A 109 -7.05 -3.75 5.37
CA TYR A 109 -5.81 -4.40 5.77
C TYR A 109 -5.65 -5.73 5.05
N LEU A 110 -4.40 -6.16 4.91
CA LEU A 110 -4.01 -7.42 4.28
C LEU A 110 -3.01 -8.11 5.19
N THR A 111 -3.19 -9.40 5.44
CA THR A 111 -2.32 -10.16 6.34
C THR A 111 -1.07 -10.64 5.60
N LYS A 112 0.09 -10.51 6.26
CA LYS A 112 1.36 -11.05 5.77
C LYS A 112 1.57 -12.45 6.36
N PRO A 113 2.11 -13.41 5.62
CA PRO A 113 2.47 -13.31 4.21
C PRO A 113 1.22 -13.29 3.33
N PHE A 114 1.24 -12.42 2.32
CA PHE A 114 0.16 -12.35 1.34
C PHE A 114 0.48 -13.25 0.14
N THR A 115 -0.55 -13.68 -0.57
CA THR A 115 -0.37 -14.39 -1.82
C THR A 115 -0.38 -13.38 -2.97
N LYS A 116 0.09 -13.80 -4.13
CA LYS A 116 0.00 -12.99 -5.34
C LYS A 116 -1.46 -12.59 -5.59
N ASP A 117 -2.37 -13.56 -5.52
CA ASP A 117 -3.79 -13.31 -5.79
C ASP A 117 -4.41 -12.32 -4.81
N SER A 118 -4.11 -12.46 -3.51
CA SER A 118 -4.67 -11.55 -2.50
C SER A 118 -4.16 -10.12 -2.68
N LEU A 119 -2.88 -9.97 -3.04
CA LEU A 119 -2.29 -8.66 -3.29
C LEU A 119 -2.90 -8.01 -4.53
N LEU A 120 -2.99 -8.74 -5.63
CA LEU A 120 -3.55 -8.23 -6.87
C LEU A 120 -5.03 -7.92 -6.75
N GLN A 121 -5.78 -8.73 -6.00
CA GLN A 121 -7.19 -8.48 -5.76
C GLN A 121 -7.40 -7.19 -4.97
N ALA A 122 -6.55 -6.92 -3.98
CA ALA A 122 -6.63 -5.68 -3.22
C ALA A 122 -6.39 -4.47 -4.13
N VAL A 123 -5.40 -4.54 -5.01
CA VAL A 123 -5.16 -3.46 -5.97
C VAL A 123 -6.37 -3.27 -6.88
N ALA A 124 -6.91 -4.36 -7.42
CA ALA A 124 -8.07 -4.30 -8.32
C ALA A 124 -9.29 -3.70 -7.64
N THR A 125 -9.49 -3.99 -6.34
CA THR A 125 -10.62 -3.48 -5.58
C THR A 125 -10.54 -1.96 -5.39
N PHE A 126 -9.34 -1.44 -5.14
CA PHE A 126 -9.17 -0.04 -4.76
C PHE A 126 -8.60 0.85 -5.86
N ALA A 127 -8.05 0.28 -6.94
CA ALA A 127 -7.52 1.08 -8.02
C ALA A 127 -8.64 1.88 -8.69
N PRO A 128 -8.37 3.14 -9.10
CA PRO A 128 -9.39 3.92 -9.77
C PRO A 128 -9.75 3.27 -11.10
N THR A 129 -11.06 3.24 -11.40
CA THR A 129 -11.52 2.76 -12.70
C THR A 129 -11.18 3.81 -13.75
N SER A 130 -10.70 3.35 -14.91
CA SER A 130 -10.50 4.26 -16.05
C SER A 130 -11.84 4.86 -16.48
N PRO A 131 -11.86 6.15 -16.77
CA PRO A 131 -13.07 6.76 -17.30
C PRO A 131 -13.45 6.21 -18.68
#